data_93a4fa1046822d6f5fe25ff5bf020834
#
_entry.id   93a4fa1046822d6f5fe25ff5bf020834
#
_cell.length_a   1.000
_cell.length_b   1.000
_cell.length_c   1.000
_cell.angle_alpha   90.00
_cell.angle_beta   90.00
_cell.angle_gamma   90.00
#
_symmetry.space_group_name_H-M   'P 1'
#
loop_
_entity.id
_entity.type
_entity.pdbx_description
1 polymer ?
#
loop_
_entity_poly.entity_id
_entity_poly.type
_entity_poly.pdbx_seq_one_letter_code
_entity_poly.pdbx_strand_id
1 'polypeptide(L)' 'MDIEILFFGQLTDISGCPSVKIENPGSTEAVKEWLCKQYPGLVGTKFVMALNNQLIVVPQKITEPSIIACMPPFSGG' A
#
# COMPACT_ATOMS: atom_id res chain seq x y z
N MET A 1 12.70 -3.91 -10.94
CA MET A 1 11.52 -4.77 -10.87
C MET A 1 10.35 -4.01 -10.30
N ASP A 2 9.18 -4.23 -10.83
CA ASP A 2 8.02 -3.45 -10.42
C ASP A 2 7.18 -4.17 -9.39
N ILE A 3 6.54 -3.38 -8.54
CA ILE A 3 5.50 -3.88 -7.65
C ILE A 3 4.19 -3.25 -8.05
N GLU A 4 3.10 -3.95 -7.78
CA GLU A 4 1.77 -3.42 -8.02
C GLU A 4 1.10 -3.11 -6.69
N ILE A 5 0.49 -1.95 -6.60
CA ILE A 5 -0.21 -1.52 -5.39
C ILE A 5 -1.69 -1.43 -5.72
N LEU A 6 -2.49 -2.18 -4.98
CA LEU A 6 -3.94 -2.21 -5.17
C LEU A 6 -4.60 -1.39 -4.06
N PHE A 7 -5.64 -0.65 -4.42
CA PHE A 7 -6.40 0.17 -3.48
C PHE A 7 -7.81 -0.36 -3.36
N PHE A 8 -8.30 -0.48 -2.15
CA PHE A 8 -9.63 -1.00 -1.88
C PHE A 8 -10.44 0.01 -1.07
N GLY A 9 -11.77 -0.08 -1.21
CA GLY A 9 -12.69 0.74 -0.47
C GLY A 9 -12.44 2.23 -0.71
N GLN A 10 -12.54 3.01 0.36
CA GLN A 10 -12.37 4.47 0.26
C GLN A 10 -10.96 4.88 -0.16
N LEU A 11 -9.99 3.99 -0.07
CA LEU A 11 -8.63 4.32 -0.51
C LEU A 11 -8.57 4.53 -2.02
N THR A 12 -9.47 3.90 -2.77
CA THR A 12 -9.57 4.12 -4.20
C THR A 12 -9.93 5.56 -4.53
N ASP A 13 -10.78 6.17 -3.70
CA ASP A 13 -11.17 7.56 -3.89
C ASP A 13 -10.00 8.50 -3.61
N ILE A 14 -9.18 8.17 -2.61
CA ILE A 14 -8.04 8.98 -2.26
C ILE A 14 -6.96 8.92 -3.33
N SER A 15 -6.70 7.73 -3.84
CA SER A 15 -5.67 7.55 -4.87
C SER A 15 -6.16 7.96 -6.26
N GLY A 16 -7.46 7.92 -6.49
CA GLY A 16 -8.03 8.22 -7.79
C GLY A 16 -7.91 7.09 -8.79
N CYS A 17 -7.43 5.93 -8.37
CA CYS A 17 -7.27 4.78 -9.26
C CYS A 17 -7.31 3.49 -8.44
N PRO A 18 -7.71 2.36 -9.07
CA PRO A 18 -7.78 1.08 -8.36
C PRO A 18 -6.43 0.44 -8.13
N SER A 19 -5.43 0.79 -8.91
CA SER A 19 -4.09 0.22 -8.76
C SER A 19 -3.04 1.11 -9.41
N VAL A 20 -1.80 0.90 -9.01
CA VAL A 20 -0.68 1.60 -9.61
C VAL A 20 0.53 0.67 -9.57
N LYS A 21 1.37 0.75 -10.59
CA LYS A 21 2.64 0.03 -10.62
C LYS A 21 3.78 1.00 -10.40
N ILE A 22 4.69 0.65 -9.52
CA ILE A 22 5.87 1.47 -9.27
C ILE A 22 7.09 0.59 -9.25
N GLU A 23 8.25 1.20 -9.45
CA GLU A 23 9.49 0.49 -9.26
C GLU A 23 9.67 0.19 -7.78
N ASN A 24 10.14 -1.02 -7.46
CA ASN A 24 10.29 -1.44 -6.09
C ASN A 24 11.20 -0.50 -5.31
N PRO A 25 10.69 0.18 -4.27
CA PRO A 25 11.51 1.10 -3.49
C PRO A 25 12.37 0.40 -2.42
N GLY A 26 12.25 -0.92 -2.30
CA GLY A 26 13.13 -1.70 -1.45
C GLY A 26 12.46 -2.31 -0.22
N SER A 27 11.44 -1.67 0.31
CA SER A 27 10.81 -2.17 1.54
C SER A 27 9.37 -1.69 1.64
N THR A 28 8.62 -2.33 2.53
CA THR A 28 7.24 -1.93 2.78
C THR A 28 7.15 -0.53 3.39
N GLU A 29 8.13 -0.13 4.20
CA GLU A 29 8.16 1.22 4.72
C GLU A 29 8.35 2.25 3.62
N ALA A 30 9.24 1.95 2.67
CA ALA A 30 9.48 2.84 1.56
C ALA A 30 8.25 2.96 0.67
N VAL A 31 7.49 1.88 0.52
CA VAL A 31 6.22 1.92 -0.21
C VAL A 31 5.24 2.86 0.50
N LYS A 32 5.13 2.75 1.81
CA LYS A 32 4.22 3.60 2.57
C LYS A 32 4.62 5.07 2.45
N GLU A 33 5.90 5.37 2.53
CA GLU A 33 6.38 6.73 2.35
C GLU A 33 6.06 7.26 0.96
N TRP A 34 6.27 6.43 -0.06
CA TRP A 34 5.96 6.82 -1.43
C TRP A 34 4.47 7.12 -1.57
N LEU A 35 3.63 6.26 -1.00
CA LEU A 35 2.18 6.45 -1.07
C LEU A 35 1.75 7.75 -0.42
N CYS A 36 2.28 8.05 0.75
CA CYS A 36 1.91 9.28 1.45
C CYS A 36 2.39 10.53 0.72
N LYS A 37 3.50 10.47 0.02
CA LYS A 37 3.98 11.57 -0.79
C LYS A 37 3.15 11.74 -2.05
N GLN A 38 2.83 10.62 -2.71
CA GLN A 38 2.08 10.64 -3.96
C GLN A 38 0.62 10.99 -3.72
N TYR A 39 0.05 10.52 -2.63
CA TYR A 39 -1.35 10.72 -2.29
C TYR A 39 -1.45 11.32 -0.90
N PRO A 40 -1.32 12.67 -0.78
CA PRO A 40 -1.34 13.30 0.54
C PRO A 40 -2.58 13.01 1.37
N GLY A 41 -3.69 12.65 0.73
CA GLY A 41 -4.89 12.26 1.46
C GLY A 41 -4.72 11.00 2.30
N LEU A 42 -3.66 10.22 2.06
CA LEU A 42 -3.37 9.06 2.88
C LEU A 42 -2.70 9.42 4.20
N VAL A 43 -2.09 10.60 4.26
CA VAL A 43 -1.50 11.08 5.51
C VAL A 43 -2.64 11.36 6.49
N GLY A 44 -2.61 10.73 7.65
CA GLY A 44 -3.70 10.87 8.60
C GLY A 44 -4.85 9.91 8.39
N THR A 45 -4.85 9.16 7.29
CA THR A 45 -5.84 8.14 7.05
C THR A 45 -5.30 6.80 7.51
N LYS A 46 -6.07 6.09 8.31
CA LYS A 46 -5.66 4.76 8.75
C LYS A 46 -5.92 3.76 7.63
N PHE A 47 -4.93 2.96 7.34
CA PHE A 47 -5.09 1.86 6.39
C PHE A 47 -4.09 0.76 6.72
N VAL A 48 -4.38 -0.44 6.24
CA VAL A 48 -3.49 -1.58 6.41
C VAL A 48 -3.00 -2.03 5.05
N MET A 49 -1.84 -2.65 5.04
CA MET A 49 -1.25 -3.17 3.81
C MET A 49 -1.01 -4.66 3.94
N ALA A 50 -1.16 -5.37 2.84
CA ALA A 50 -0.83 -6.79 2.76
C ALA A 50 0.16 -6.99 1.63
N LEU A 51 1.21 -7.76 1.89
CA LEU A 51 2.22 -8.10 0.89
C LEU A 51 1.95 -9.53 0.45
N ASN A 52 1.58 -9.69 -0.83
CA ASN A 52 1.25 -11.00 -1.40
C ASN A 52 0.27 -11.78 -0.52
N ASN A 53 -0.83 -11.11 -0.14
CA ASN A 53 -1.92 -11.66 0.66
C ASN A 53 -1.60 -11.89 2.14
N GLN A 54 -0.48 -11.37 2.63
CA GLN A 54 -0.16 -11.47 4.05
C GLN A 54 -0.10 -10.08 4.66
N LEU A 55 -0.84 -9.87 5.75
CA LEU A 55 -0.83 -8.59 6.44
C LEU A 55 0.58 -8.21 6.88
N ILE A 56 0.93 -6.96 6.63
CA ILE A 56 2.22 -6.43 7.03
C ILE A 56 2.09 -5.89 8.45
N VAL A 57 2.70 -6.58 9.40
CA VAL A 57 2.67 -6.15 10.80
C VAL A 57 4.01 -5.57 11.25
N VAL A 58 5.08 -5.86 10.52
CA VAL A 58 6.39 -5.28 10.74
C VAL A 58 7.00 -4.92 9.40
N PRO A 59 7.92 -3.97 9.36
CA PRO A 59 8.58 -3.62 8.10
C PRO A 59 9.29 -4.81 7.48
N GLN A 60 9.17 -4.95 6.17
CA GLN A 60 9.75 -6.06 5.43
C GLN A 60 10.46 -5.55 4.19
N LYS A 61 11.52 -6.23 3.81
CA LYS A 61 12.18 -5.96 2.53
C LYS A 61 11.37 -6.59 1.40
N ILE A 62 11.38 -5.93 0.26
CA ILE A 62 10.73 -6.44 -0.94
C ILE A 62 11.83 -6.81 -1.91
N THR A 63 12.01 -8.10 -2.14
CA THR A 63 13.14 -8.60 -2.93
C THR A 63 12.72 -9.22 -4.25
N GLU A 64 11.43 -9.23 -4.56
CA GLU A 64 10.92 -9.83 -5.79
C GLU A 64 9.67 -9.08 -6.22
N PRO A 65 9.23 -9.25 -7.48
CA PRO A 65 7.97 -8.65 -7.92
C PRO A 65 6.84 -9.07 -6.99
N SER A 66 6.06 -8.08 -6.52
CA SER A 66 5.08 -8.33 -5.48
C SER A 66 3.83 -7.50 -5.70
N ILE A 67 2.76 -7.89 -5.02
CA ILE A 67 1.51 -7.15 -5.01
C ILE A 67 1.25 -6.70 -3.59
N ILE A 68 1.05 -5.39 -3.42
CA ILE A 68 0.70 -4.82 -2.12
C ILE A 68 -0.73 -4.33 -2.19
N ALA A 69 -1.57 -4.83 -1.29
CA ALA A 69 -2.95 -4.39 -1.19
C ALA A 69 -3.07 -3.37 -0.06
N CYS A 70 -3.67 -2.24 -0.35
CA CYS A 70 -3.97 -1.20 0.65
C CYS A 70 -5.45 -1.25 0.94
N MET A 71 -5.81 -1.43 2.19
CA MET A 71 -7.19 -1.64 2.60
C MET A 71 -7.53 -0.78 3.80
N PRO A 72 -8.80 -0.35 3.93
CA PRO A 72 -9.23 0.30 5.15
C PRO A 72 -9.08 -0.67 6.32
N PRO A 73 -8.81 -0.17 7.53
CA PRO A 73 -8.75 -1.07 8.68
C PRO A 73 -10.14 -1.64 8.95
N PHE A 74 -10.16 -2.88 9.42
CA PHE A 74 -11.43 -3.50 9.77
C PHE A 74 -11.89 -2.91 11.08
N SER A 75 -12.88 -2.03 11.00
CA SER A 75 -13.45 -1.46 12.19
C SER A 75 -14.54 -2.38 12.73
N GLY A 76 -14.57 -2.55 14.02
CA GLY A 76 -15.57 -3.39 14.66
C GLY A 76 -15.26 -4.87 14.46
N GLY A 77 -14.13 -5.10 13.98
CA GLY A 77 -13.72 -6.49 13.80
C GLY A 77 -12.65 -6.39 12.85
#